data_a54b1f47b62ea8b277d61a07353b0de1
#
_entry.id   a54b1f47b62ea8b277d61a07353b0de1
#
_cell.length_a   1.000
_cell.length_b   1.000
_cell.length_c   1.000
_cell.angle_alpha   90.00
_cell.angle_beta   90.00
_cell.angle_gamma   90.00
#
_symmetry.space_group_name_H-M   'P 1'
#
loop_
_entity.id
_entity.type
_entity.pdbx_description
1 polymer ?
#
loop_
_entity_poly.entity_id
_entity_poly.type
_entity_poly.pdbx_seq_one_letter_code
_entity_poly.pdbx_strand_id
1 'polypeptide(L)'
;MNKKIIILNGAARKNGNTAKLVEAFEDGAKSAGNQVKTFYLDGMEIHSCKGCLRAGRDSISPCSQKDDMDQIYAEFEDADVVVFASPLYFWTITGTLKTVADRLYAELECLGYGEFPKKSVLLMTADGGDYSQAVTWYRTYERNLRWKNLGEVLGKGKTKEAYQLGASI
;
A
#
# COMPACT_ATOMS: atom_id res chain seq x y z
N MET A 1 -21.43 -0.47 -5.32
CA MET A 1 -20.92 0.82 -4.77
C MET A 1 -19.49 0.97 -5.21
N ASN A 2 -19.12 2.14 -5.75
CA ASN A 2 -17.74 2.43 -6.15
C ASN A 2 -16.85 2.47 -4.91
N LYS A 3 -15.73 1.78 -4.93
CA LYS A 3 -14.77 1.74 -3.81
C LYS A 3 -13.70 2.81 -3.98
N LYS A 4 -13.19 3.30 -2.88
CA LYS A 4 -11.97 4.14 -2.84
C LYS A 4 -10.76 3.23 -2.64
N ILE A 5 -9.81 3.31 -3.55
CA ILE A 5 -8.59 2.49 -3.56
C ILE A 5 -7.38 3.43 -3.49
N ILE A 6 -6.50 3.21 -2.53
CA ILE A 6 -5.18 3.85 -2.53
C ILE A 6 -4.11 2.85 -2.90
N ILE A 7 -3.16 3.28 -3.71
CA ILE A 7 -2.00 2.48 -4.11
C ILE A 7 -0.74 3.14 -3.54
N LEU A 8 -0.04 2.43 -2.67
CA LEU A 8 1.23 2.82 -2.10
C LEU A 8 2.36 2.21 -2.93
N ASN A 9 2.86 2.96 -3.92
CA ASN A 9 3.87 2.49 -4.84
C ASN A 9 5.28 2.83 -4.35
N GLY A 10 5.98 1.83 -3.80
CA GLY A 10 7.35 1.94 -3.29
C GLY A 10 8.43 1.73 -4.36
N ALA A 11 8.09 1.71 -5.65
CA ALA A 11 9.09 1.58 -6.71
C ALA A 11 9.72 2.92 -7.06
N ALA A 12 11.05 2.99 -7.08
CA ALA A 12 11.80 4.20 -7.45
C ALA A 12 11.73 4.51 -8.95
N ARG A 13 11.60 3.48 -9.80
CA ARG A 13 11.57 3.66 -11.27
C ARG A 13 10.14 3.87 -11.76
N LYS A 14 9.83 5.07 -12.25
CA LYS A 14 8.49 5.44 -12.77
C LYS A 14 8.00 4.55 -13.92
N ASN A 15 8.90 4.04 -14.75
CA ASN A 15 8.59 3.18 -15.91
C ASN A 15 9.07 1.73 -15.70
N GLY A 16 9.24 1.31 -14.43
CA GLY A 16 9.71 -0.03 -14.06
C GLY A 16 8.60 -1.10 -14.14
N ASN A 17 8.98 -2.35 -13.90
CA ASN A 17 8.03 -3.46 -13.94
C ASN A 17 6.92 -3.32 -12.89
N THR A 18 7.23 -2.82 -11.69
CA THR A 18 6.23 -2.56 -10.65
C THR A 18 5.24 -1.48 -11.08
N ALA A 19 5.73 -0.39 -11.71
CA ALA A 19 4.86 0.66 -12.22
C ALA A 19 3.86 0.12 -13.27
N LYS A 20 4.32 -0.76 -14.17
CA LYS A 20 3.43 -1.43 -15.15
C LYS A 20 2.38 -2.33 -14.51
N LEU A 21 2.69 -3.01 -13.39
CA LEU A 21 1.69 -3.75 -12.63
C LEU A 21 0.67 -2.80 -11.98
N VAL A 22 1.14 -1.70 -11.42
CA VAL A 22 0.28 -0.68 -10.80
C VAL A 22 -0.66 -0.07 -11.84
N GLU A 23 -0.16 0.35 -12.99
CA GLU A 23 -0.96 0.90 -14.09
C GLU A 23 -2.05 -0.09 -14.54
N ALA A 24 -1.67 -1.35 -14.77
CA ALA A 24 -2.62 -2.37 -15.19
C ALA A 24 -3.71 -2.63 -14.12
N PHE A 25 -3.34 -2.70 -12.86
CA PHE A 25 -4.29 -2.84 -11.75
C PHE A 25 -5.23 -1.62 -11.66
N GLU A 26 -4.67 -0.41 -11.77
CA GLU A 26 -5.42 0.84 -11.73
C GLU A 26 -6.45 0.92 -12.86
N ASP A 27 -6.05 0.56 -14.09
CA ASP A 27 -6.93 0.49 -15.26
C ASP A 27 -8.07 -0.52 -15.04
N GLY A 28 -7.76 -1.69 -14.50
CA GLY A 28 -8.75 -2.69 -14.14
C GLY A 28 -9.74 -2.18 -13.09
N ALA A 29 -9.23 -1.58 -12.01
CA ALA A 29 -10.06 -1.05 -10.94
C ALA A 29 -10.97 0.10 -11.42
N LYS A 30 -10.44 1.00 -12.25
CA LYS A 30 -11.23 2.10 -12.87
C LYS A 30 -12.27 1.56 -13.83
N SER A 31 -12.00 0.51 -14.59
CA SER A 31 -12.97 -0.13 -15.49
C SER A 31 -14.18 -0.71 -14.75
N ALA A 32 -13.99 -1.10 -13.48
CA ALA A 32 -15.05 -1.55 -12.58
C ALA A 32 -15.77 -0.39 -11.86
N GLY A 33 -15.42 0.87 -12.17
CA GLY A 33 -16.05 2.07 -11.61
C GLY A 33 -15.47 2.54 -10.28
N ASN A 34 -14.35 1.98 -9.82
CA ASN A 34 -13.71 2.38 -8.58
C ASN A 34 -12.89 3.67 -8.73
N GLN A 35 -12.76 4.42 -7.64
CA GLN A 35 -11.87 5.59 -7.55
C GLN A 35 -10.50 5.12 -7.09
N VAL A 36 -9.45 5.48 -7.83
CA VAL A 36 -8.07 5.06 -7.50
C VAL A 36 -7.18 6.28 -7.36
N LYS A 37 -6.42 6.34 -6.27
CA LYS A 37 -5.36 7.31 -6.03
C LYS A 37 -4.04 6.60 -5.79
N THR A 38 -3.05 6.90 -6.63
CA THR A 38 -1.71 6.30 -6.55
C THR A 38 -0.73 7.29 -5.94
N PHE A 39 -0.03 6.86 -4.89
CA PHE A 39 1.09 7.58 -4.28
C PHE A 39 2.40 6.98 -4.75
N TYR A 40 3.22 7.75 -5.46
CA TYR A 40 4.58 7.38 -5.86
C TYR A 40 5.56 7.80 -4.77
N LEU A 41 5.85 6.89 -3.86
CA LEU A 41 6.53 7.17 -2.59
C LEU A 41 7.96 7.67 -2.74
N ASP A 42 8.66 7.29 -3.83
CA ASP A 42 10.04 7.74 -4.11
C ASP A 42 10.15 9.25 -4.32
N GLY A 43 9.08 9.89 -4.77
CA GLY A 43 9.02 11.34 -4.99
C GLY A 43 8.51 12.12 -3.77
N MET A 44 8.19 11.47 -2.66
CA MET A 44 7.62 12.08 -1.47
C MET A 44 8.67 12.24 -0.37
N GLU A 45 8.59 13.34 0.37
CA GLU A 45 9.44 13.56 1.54
C GLU A 45 8.79 12.89 2.76
N ILE A 46 9.20 11.65 3.04
CA ILE A 46 8.67 10.84 4.13
C ILE A 46 9.80 10.34 5.01
N HIS A 47 9.82 10.77 6.27
CA HIS A 47 10.80 10.37 7.25
C HIS A 47 10.40 9.07 7.97
N SER A 48 11.39 8.30 8.39
CA SER A 48 11.19 7.06 9.16
C SER A 48 10.45 7.31 10.47
N CYS A 49 9.69 6.32 10.94
CA CYS A 49 9.01 6.38 12.22
C CYS A 49 10.03 6.55 13.37
N LYS A 50 9.76 7.50 14.26
CA LYS A 50 10.63 7.78 15.44
C LYS A 50 10.26 6.96 16.67
N GLY A 51 9.20 6.14 16.63
CA GLY A 51 8.74 5.38 17.78
C GLY A 51 8.37 6.25 18.99
N CYS A 52 7.91 7.48 18.76
CA CYS A 52 7.69 8.48 19.83
C CYS A 52 6.42 8.25 20.65
N LEU A 53 5.55 7.31 20.28
CA LEU A 53 4.27 6.99 20.93
C LEU A 53 3.36 8.22 21.14
N ARG A 54 3.46 9.22 20.28
CA ARG A 54 2.68 10.48 20.32
C ARG A 54 1.64 10.57 19.21
N ALA A 55 1.28 9.42 18.64
CA ALA A 55 0.28 9.28 17.58
C ALA A 55 -1.15 9.28 18.15
N GLY A 56 -2.13 9.32 17.28
CA GLY A 56 -3.51 9.06 17.63
C GLY A 56 -4.28 10.22 18.24
N ARG A 57 -3.83 11.46 18.06
CA ARG A 57 -4.51 12.64 18.64
C ARG A 57 -5.43 13.39 17.69
N ASP A 58 -5.21 13.24 16.39
CA ASP A 58 -5.90 13.97 15.34
C ASP A 58 -5.83 13.14 14.06
N SER A 59 -6.99 12.74 13.51
CA SER A 59 -7.06 11.90 12.30
C SER A 59 -6.62 12.64 11.02
N ILE A 60 -6.66 13.97 11.00
CA ILE A 60 -6.21 14.76 9.85
C ILE A 60 -4.68 14.77 9.77
N SER A 61 -4.00 14.80 10.92
CA SER A 61 -2.55 14.81 11.00
C SER A 61 -2.07 14.04 12.24
N PRO A 62 -2.23 12.71 12.22
CA PRO A 62 -2.10 11.87 13.41
C PRO A 62 -0.68 11.76 13.93
N CYS A 63 0.34 12.01 13.09
CA CYS A 63 1.75 11.89 13.45
C CYS A 63 2.35 13.21 13.92
N SER A 64 3.27 13.14 14.89
CA SER A 64 4.03 14.32 15.34
C SER A 64 5.04 14.84 14.31
N GLN A 65 5.44 14.03 13.32
CA GLN A 65 6.25 14.45 12.19
C GLN A 65 5.34 15.07 11.12
N LYS A 66 5.76 16.22 10.59
CA LYS A 66 5.07 16.91 9.50
C LYS A 66 5.86 16.73 8.23
N ASP A 67 5.36 15.90 7.34
CA ASP A 67 5.94 15.57 6.06
C ASP A 67 4.82 15.08 5.11
N ASP A 68 5.17 14.55 3.94
CA ASP A 68 4.19 14.13 2.93
C ASP A 68 3.29 12.95 3.36
N MET A 69 3.53 12.33 4.52
CA MET A 69 2.59 11.35 5.09
C MET A 69 1.20 11.95 5.35
N ASP A 70 1.10 13.25 5.62
CA ASP A 70 -0.20 13.90 5.83
C ASP A 70 -1.12 13.75 4.61
N GLN A 71 -0.56 13.70 3.38
CA GLN A 71 -1.33 13.43 2.15
C GLN A 71 -1.86 11.99 2.09
N ILE A 72 -1.11 11.03 2.64
CA ILE A 72 -1.50 9.61 2.69
C ILE A 72 -2.56 9.41 3.76
N TYR A 73 -2.39 9.98 4.96
CA TYR A 73 -3.36 9.87 6.05
C TYR A 73 -4.74 10.37 5.61
N ALA A 74 -4.80 11.54 4.96
CA ALA A 74 -6.05 12.12 4.47
C ALA A 74 -6.86 11.22 3.52
N GLU A 75 -6.20 10.32 2.79
CA GLU A 75 -6.87 9.39 1.87
C GLU A 75 -7.03 7.99 2.48
N PHE A 76 -6.21 7.65 3.47
CA PHE A 76 -6.20 6.32 4.07
C PHE A 76 -7.47 6.05 4.89
N GLU A 77 -7.96 7.03 5.63
CA GLU A 77 -9.17 6.87 6.45
C GLU A 77 -10.36 6.41 5.60
N ASP A 78 -10.60 7.09 4.49
CA ASP A 78 -11.70 6.83 3.57
C ASP A 78 -11.48 5.63 2.62
N ALA A 79 -10.27 5.10 2.54
CA ALA A 79 -9.96 4.03 1.61
C ALA A 79 -10.62 2.71 2.01
N ASP A 80 -11.34 2.09 1.06
CA ASP A 80 -11.85 0.72 1.20
C ASP A 80 -10.77 -0.34 0.98
N VAL A 81 -9.80 -0.02 0.09
CA VAL A 81 -8.74 -0.93 -0.33
C VAL A 81 -7.38 -0.23 -0.32
N VAL A 82 -6.40 -0.89 0.29
CA VAL A 82 -5.00 -0.46 0.30
C VAL A 82 -4.16 -1.42 -0.54
N VAL A 83 -3.51 -0.92 -1.57
CA VAL A 83 -2.62 -1.69 -2.43
C VAL A 83 -1.18 -1.40 -2.08
N PHE A 84 -0.43 -2.42 -1.67
CA PHE A 84 1.00 -2.36 -1.48
C PHE A 84 1.70 -2.78 -2.77
N ALA A 85 2.46 -1.88 -3.39
CA ALA A 85 3.19 -2.17 -4.62
C ALA A 85 4.69 -1.97 -4.43
N SER A 86 5.51 -2.99 -4.72
CA SER A 86 6.95 -2.96 -4.46
C SER A 86 7.74 -3.84 -5.43
N PRO A 87 8.93 -3.44 -5.88
CA PRO A 87 9.92 -4.42 -6.29
C PRO A 87 10.36 -5.26 -5.09
N LEU A 88 10.84 -6.48 -5.35
CA LEU A 88 11.46 -7.32 -4.34
C LEU A 88 12.91 -6.85 -4.11
N TYR A 89 13.20 -6.29 -2.94
CA TYR A 89 14.55 -5.86 -2.54
C TYR A 89 15.00 -6.67 -1.31
N PHE A 90 16.09 -7.43 -1.45
CA PHE A 90 16.59 -8.29 -0.38
C PHE A 90 15.47 -9.11 0.30
N TRP A 91 14.70 -9.82 -0.53
CA TRP A 91 13.61 -10.74 -0.15
C TRP A 91 12.40 -10.08 0.52
N THR A 92 12.32 -8.74 0.55
CA THR A 92 11.19 -8.02 1.14
C THR A 92 10.77 -6.81 0.29
N ILE A 93 9.89 -5.97 0.83
CA ILE A 93 9.45 -4.72 0.20
C ILE A 93 10.56 -3.65 0.30
N THR A 94 10.43 -2.58 -0.47
CA THR A 94 11.36 -1.44 -0.40
C THR A 94 11.31 -0.77 0.97
N GLY A 95 12.43 -0.19 1.39
CA GLY A 95 12.53 0.61 2.60
C GLY A 95 11.52 1.77 2.63
N THR A 96 11.31 2.42 1.48
CA THR A 96 10.32 3.52 1.35
C THR A 96 8.91 3.04 1.67
N LEU A 97 8.47 1.92 1.09
CA LEU A 97 7.15 1.35 1.38
C LEU A 97 7.05 0.89 2.83
N LYS A 98 8.12 0.30 3.38
CA LYS A 98 8.16 -0.10 4.79
C LYS A 98 8.05 1.11 5.73
N THR A 99 8.71 2.22 5.39
CA THR A 99 8.59 3.47 6.14
C THR A 99 7.14 3.96 6.20
N VAL A 100 6.44 3.96 5.07
CA VAL A 100 5.01 4.31 5.02
C VAL A 100 4.18 3.36 5.88
N ALA A 101 4.39 2.05 5.75
CA ALA A 101 3.69 1.05 6.54
C ALA A 101 3.90 1.23 8.06
N ASP A 102 5.12 1.59 8.49
CA ASP A 102 5.43 1.89 9.89
C ASP A 102 4.77 3.20 10.35
N ARG A 103 4.68 4.20 9.46
CA ARG A 103 4.07 5.49 9.74
C ARG A 103 2.54 5.41 9.80
N LEU A 104 1.89 4.45 9.11
CA LEU A 104 0.45 4.20 9.23
C LEU A 104 0.02 3.81 10.65
N TYR A 105 0.95 3.40 11.53
CA TYR A 105 0.69 3.23 12.96
C TYR A 105 -0.01 4.44 13.58
N ALA A 106 0.38 5.66 13.21
CA ALA A 106 -0.21 6.88 13.76
C ALA A 106 -1.70 7.00 13.47
N GLU A 107 -2.12 6.66 12.26
CA GLU A 107 -3.52 6.68 11.83
C GLU A 107 -4.31 5.54 12.49
N LEU A 108 -3.73 4.36 12.56
CA LEU A 108 -4.35 3.20 13.21
C LEU A 108 -4.59 3.42 14.71
N GLU A 109 -3.76 4.20 15.38
CA GLU A 109 -3.98 4.61 16.77
C GLU A 109 -5.17 5.58 16.89
N CYS A 110 -5.38 6.47 15.91
CA CYS A 110 -6.55 7.35 15.89
C CYS A 110 -7.85 6.58 15.65
N LEU A 111 -7.83 5.66 14.70
CA LEU A 111 -9.00 4.93 14.23
C LEU A 111 -9.37 3.73 15.13
N GLY A 112 -8.51 3.37 16.06
CA GLY A 112 -8.64 2.13 16.84
C GLY A 112 -7.99 0.94 16.14
N TYR A 113 -6.95 0.37 16.75
CA TYR A 113 -6.15 -0.71 16.20
C TYR A 113 -7.01 -1.96 15.95
N GLY A 114 -7.16 -2.34 14.69
CA GLY A 114 -7.97 -3.49 14.26
C GLY A 114 -9.49 -3.26 14.24
N GLU A 115 -9.96 -2.04 14.50
CA GLU A 115 -11.37 -1.69 14.42
C GLU A 115 -11.79 -1.10 13.08
N PHE A 116 -10.81 -0.78 12.22
CA PHE A 116 -11.01 -0.34 10.84
C PHE A 116 -10.57 -1.42 9.84
N PRO A 117 -11.39 -2.46 9.63
CA PRO A 117 -11.05 -3.53 8.70
C PRO A 117 -11.09 -3.00 7.27
N LYS A 118 -9.92 -2.93 6.64
CA LYS A 118 -9.79 -2.62 5.22
C LYS A 118 -9.64 -3.90 4.39
N LYS A 119 -9.59 -3.74 3.08
CA LYS A 119 -9.16 -4.77 2.15
C LYS A 119 -7.78 -4.42 1.63
N SER A 120 -7.00 -5.40 1.25
CA SER A 120 -5.65 -5.15 0.74
C SER A 120 -5.27 -6.03 -0.42
N VAL A 121 -4.30 -5.54 -1.20
CA VAL A 121 -3.70 -6.22 -2.35
C VAL A 121 -2.19 -6.06 -2.28
N LEU A 122 -1.45 -7.08 -2.71
CA LEU A 122 0.01 -7.02 -2.87
C LEU A 122 0.39 -7.15 -4.35
N LEU A 123 1.12 -6.18 -4.88
CA LEU A 123 1.69 -6.21 -6.22
C LEU A 123 3.22 -6.19 -6.10
N MET A 124 3.90 -7.25 -6.54
CA MET A 124 5.38 -7.28 -6.46
C MET A 124 6.01 -7.78 -7.74
N THR A 125 7.20 -7.24 -8.03
CA THR A 125 8.01 -7.68 -9.17
C THR A 125 9.46 -7.92 -8.80
N ALA A 126 10.06 -8.93 -9.45
CA ALA A 126 11.50 -9.15 -9.51
C ALA A 126 11.85 -9.81 -10.84
N ASP A 127 13.11 -9.76 -11.25
CA ASP A 127 13.61 -10.53 -12.39
C ASP A 127 13.81 -12.02 -12.04
N GLY A 128 13.67 -12.38 -10.80
CA GLY A 128 13.74 -13.70 -10.19
C GLY A 128 13.81 -13.52 -8.67
N GLY A 129 13.61 -14.60 -7.93
CA GLY A 129 13.74 -14.58 -6.49
C GLY A 129 12.56 -15.17 -5.73
N ASP A 130 12.77 -15.35 -4.45
CA ASP A 130 11.78 -15.88 -3.52
C ASP A 130 11.02 -14.76 -2.84
N TYR A 131 9.72 -14.72 -3.03
CA TYR A 131 8.81 -13.75 -2.43
C TYR A 131 8.32 -14.15 -1.03
N SER A 132 8.69 -15.33 -0.53
CA SER A 132 8.10 -15.91 0.68
C SER A 132 8.20 -14.99 1.91
N GLN A 133 9.34 -14.33 2.10
CA GLN A 133 9.54 -13.40 3.22
C GLN A 133 8.66 -12.15 3.07
N ALA A 134 8.59 -11.56 1.89
CA ALA A 134 7.73 -10.40 1.62
C ALA A 134 6.25 -10.74 1.82
N VAL A 135 5.80 -11.88 1.31
CA VAL A 135 4.43 -12.37 1.48
C VAL A 135 4.13 -12.67 2.95
N THR A 136 5.07 -13.27 3.68
CA THR A 136 4.92 -13.53 5.12
C THR A 136 4.76 -12.24 5.90
N TRP A 137 5.58 -11.22 5.61
CA TRP A 137 5.44 -9.90 6.20
C TRP A 137 4.06 -9.30 5.91
N TYR A 138 3.63 -9.29 4.64
CA TYR A 138 2.36 -8.73 4.20
C TYR A 138 1.17 -9.43 4.87
N ARG A 139 1.12 -10.75 4.86
CA ARG A 139 0.06 -11.53 5.51
C ARG A 139 0.04 -11.36 7.03
N THR A 140 1.21 -11.16 7.64
CA THR A 140 1.29 -10.84 9.07
C THR A 140 0.72 -9.46 9.35
N TYR A 141 1.02 -8.47 8.49
CA TYR A 141 0.47 -7.12 8.57
C TYR A 141 -1.06 -7.14 8.49
N GLU A 142 -1.62 -7.77 7.44
CA GLU A 142 -3.06 -7.92 7.25
C GLU A 142 -3.75 -8.59 8.46
N ARG A 143 -3.22 -9.72 8.89
CA ARG A 143 -3.78 -10.50 10.00
C ARG A 143 -3.87 -9.68 11.29
N ASN A 144 -2.81 -8.95 11.62
CA ASN A 144 -2.80 -8.14 12.85
C ASN A 144 -3.73 -6.92 12.75
N LEU A 145 -3.97 -6.40 11.56
CA LEU A 145 -4.91 -5.31 11.31
C LEU A 145 -6.32 -5.80 11.00
N ARG A 146 -6.55 -7.11 10.98
CA ARG A 146 -7.84 -7.73 10.59
C ARG A 146 -8.31 -7.33 9.19
N TRP A 147 -7.36 -7.09 8.27
CA TRP A 147 -7.66 -6.74 6.90
C TRP A 147 -7.95 -7.98 6.06
N LYS A 148 -8.80 -7.82 5.05
CA LYS A 148 -9.14 -8.90 4.13
C LYS A 148 -8.22 -8.85 2.91
N ASN A 149 -7.42 -9.91 2.69
CA ASN A 149 -6.66 -10.08 1.45
C ASN A 149 -7.62 -10.26 0.26
N LEU A 150 -7.42 -9.47 -0.81
CA LEU A 150 -8.15 -9.59 -2.08
C LEU A 150 -7.34 -10.29 -3.16
N GLY A 151 -6.02 -10.40 -2.98
CA GLY A 151 -5.14 -11.08 -3.90
C GLY A 151 -3.71 -10.56 -3.90
N GLU A 152 -2.85 -11.36 -4.51
CA GLU A 152 -1.42 -11.08 -4.65
C GLU A 152 -1.02 -11.31 -6.11
N VAL A 153 -0.32 -10.35 -6.72
CA VAL A 153 0.27 -10.53 -8.06
C VAL A 153 1.78 -10.44 -7.91
N LEU A 154 2.45 -11.57 -8.06
CA LEU A 154 3.88 -11.72 -7.80
C LEU A 154 4.60 -12.13 -9.09
N GLY A 155 5.48 -11.30 -9.59
CA GLY A 155 6.31 -11.59 -10.76
C GLY A 155 6.25 -10.52 -11.86
N LYS A 156 7.31 -10.48 -12.65
CA LYS A 156 7.45 -9.61 -13.80
C LYS A 156 6.50 -10.03 -14.93
N GLY A 157 5.92 -9.06 -15.62
CA GLY A 157 5.08 -9.27 -16.81
C GLY A 157 3.64 -9.70 -16.54
N LYS A 158 3.22 -9.80 -15.30
CA LYS A 158 1.86 -10.23 -14.91
C LYS A 158 0.83 -9.09 -14.95
N THR A 159 0.93 -8.23 -15.96
CA THR A 159 0.01 -7.09 -16.12
C THR A 159 -1.44 -7.52 -16.35
N LYS A 160 -1.65 -8.65 -17.06
CA LYS A 160 -3.00 -9.18 -17.28
C LYS A 160 -3.65 -9.62 -15.97
N GLU A 161 -2.92 -10.32 -15.12
CA GLU A 161 -3.41 -10.75 -13.80
C GLU A 161 -3.67 -9.53 -12.89
N ALA A 162 -2.81 -8.51 -12.95
CA ALA A 162 -3.01 -7.28 -12.19
C ALA A 162 -4.28 -6.54 -12.64
N TYR A 163 -4.50 -6.41 -13.95
CA TYR A 163 -5.74 -5.84 -14.50
C TYR A 163 -6.97 -6.62 -14.05
N GLN A 164 -6.96 -7.95 -14.18
CA GLN A 164 -8.08 -8.80 -13.79
C GLN A 164 -8.39 -8.69 -12.29
N LEU A 165 -7.35 -8.63 -11.45
CA LEU A 165 -7.52 -8.42 -10.02
C LEU A 165 -8.15 -7.06 -9.74
N GLY A 166 -7.67 -5.98 -10.35
CA GLY A 166 -8.26 -4.65 -10.23
C GLY A 166 -9.73 -4.61 -10.66
N ALA A 167 -10.04 -5.22 -11.81
CA ALA A 167 -11.40 -5.29 -12.35
C ALA A 167 -12.37 -6.15 -11.50
N SER A 168 -11.85 -7.00 -10.63
CA SER A 168 -12.67 -7.85 -9.74
C SER A 168 -13.04 -7.16 -8.42
N ILE A 169 -12.48 -5.98 -8.14
CA ILE A 169 -12.71 -5.25 -6.90
C ILE A 169 -13.95 -4.37 -7.00
#